data_34ce6d0fc4cc735579f9bd77c5d8af9b
#
_entry.id   34ce6d0fc4cc735579f9bd77c5d8af9b
#
_cell.length_a   1.000
_cell.length_b   1.000
_cell.length_c   1.000
_cell.angle_alpha   90.00
_cell.angle_beta   90.00
_cell.angle_gamma   90.00
#
_symmetry.space_group_name_H-M   'P 1'
#
loop_
_entity.id
_entity.type
_entity.pdbx_description
1 polymer ?
#
loop_
_entity_poly.entity_id
_entity_poly.type
_entity_poly.pdbx_seq_one_letter_code
_entity_poly.pdbx_strand_id
1 'polypeptide(L)'
;MSPVNKNYPPRARKKLVKRKVHNKELSDHFDWIRDNNWQEVLHSPSVLKKNIRKYIDEENRWTNKKLSFLKPIEKDIFREIKKKIKEEDTSIPQKDGNWFYYSETKRNKEYSILRRYKSYSSRKKSCIYHDWNKESKPYKYFKPGGAFNSNNHSLLAWSFDSKGSEFYEIKVKDLNNKKQLKDSIKNTDGRIVWSLNNEGFYYIKMDKNHRPSSLYFHLLGTHQDEDIEIYNEKDSGYFLNISETLSKKYLVLNIHNHETSEVRIINQEEKNKKLKLITKRKKSIEYSIEHDQENSRLLILTNKDNAIDFKLMETNENKLSKKNWTDFLPYREGTLITNFSCLAQYIIVQELENGLPRIVVINKKNNKKNIIKFDEEIYDLDFNEGYEYESNKIKIYYSSMATPLLTYDYKLKDQKKRIIKKQQIPTGHNEKNYNLKRVYAISHDGEKIPISIIKRKDTPKNAPTLLYGYGSYGISISPSFSVSRLSLIDRGMVYAIAHIRGGMEKGKKWYENGKKKNKLNSFKDFITCAEFLKKENISKNITIHGGSAGGLLIGASLNISPDTFHCAVAEVPFVDVLNTIL
;
A
#
# COMPACT_ATOMS: atom_id res chain seq x y z
N MET A 1 -11.90 14.61 -44.78
CA MET A 1 -10.94 14.12 -43.74
C MET A 1 -9.62 14.81 -44.01
N SER A 2 -9.23 15.81 -43.22
CA SER A 2 -7.94 16.48 -43.35
C SER A 2 -6.82 15.47 -43.09
N PRO A 3 -5.73 15.45 -43.87
CA PRO A 3 -4.63 14.53 -43.64
C PRO A 3 -4.02 14.81 -42.26
N VAL A 4 -4.00 13.81 -41.40
CA VAL A 4 -3.32 13.86 -40.08
C VAL A 4 -1.88 14.23 -40.33
N ASN A 5 -1.49 15.44 -39.95
CA ASN A 5 -0.13 15.95 -40.09
C ASN A 5 0.80 15.03 -39.27
N LYS A 6 1.64 14.21 -39.95
CA LYS A 6 2.41 13.10 -39.38
C LYS A 6 3.45 13.51 -38.30
N ASN A 7 3.64 14.80 -38.05
CA ASN A 7 4.68 15.36 -37.18
C ASN A 7 4.18 15.87 -35.82
N TYR A 8 2.89 16.00 -35.60
CA TYR A 8 2.30 16.51 -34.37
C TYR A 8 1.46 15.42 -33.68
N PRO A 9 1.33 15.47 -32.33
CA PRO A 9 0.44 14.58 -31.59
C PRO A 9 -1.01 14.77 -32.01
N PRO A 10 -1.86 13.75 -31.85
CA PRO A 10 -3.30 13.92 -32.03
C PRO A 10 -3.82 15.07 -31.18
N ARG A 11 -4.77 15.83 -31.71
CA ARG A 11 -5.42 16.91 -30.97
C ARG A 11 -6.83 16.51 -30.61
N ALA A 12 -7.14 16.51 -29.32
CA ALA A 12 -8.49 16.33 -28.84
C ALA A 12 -9.41 17.43 -29.42
N ARG A 13 -10.56 17.03 -29.95
CA ARG A 13 -11.56 17.97 -30.49
C ARG A 13 -12.13 18.82 -29.36
N LYS A 14 -12.09 20.12 -29.50
CA LYS A 14 -12.73 21.05 -28.55
C LYS A 14 -14.24 21.03 -28.73
N LYS A 15 -14.98 20.74 -27.66
CA LYS A 15 -16.45 20.83 -27.58
C LYS A 15 -16.80 21.45 -26.23
N LEU A 16 -17.15 22.75 -26.25
CA LEU A 16 -17.44 23.47 -25.01
C LEU A 16 -18.67 22.87 -24.31
N VAL A 17 -18.50 22.50 -23.05
CA VAL A 17 -19.58 22.19 -22.11
C VAL A 17 -19.47 23.15 -20.94
N LYS A 18 -20.59 23.76 -20.55
CA LYS A 18 -20.68 24.65 -19.39
C LYS A 18 -21.50 23.98 -18.29
N ARG A 19 -20.98 24.04 -17.07
CA ARG A 19 -21.66 23.52 -15.87
C ARG A 19 -21.62 24.56 -14.76
N LYS A 20 -22.72 24.68 -14.02
CA LYS A 20 -22.78 25.52 -12.82
C LYS A 20 -22.56 24.64 -11.57
N VAL A 21 -21.49 24.89 -10.83
CA VAL A 21 -21.13 24.15 -9.62
C VAL A 21 -20.77 25.16 -8.52
N HIS A 22 -21.37 25.04 -7.35
CA HIS A 22 -21.19 25.99 -6.24
C HIS A 22 -21.29 27.46 -6.65
N ASN A 23 -22.34 27.80 -7.45
CA ASN A 23 -22.58 29.14 -8.00
C ASN A 23 -21.48 29.70 -8.92
N LYS A 24 -20.52 28.86 -9.37
CA LYS A 24 -19.54 29.23 -10.40
C LYS A 24 -19.81 28.49 -11.69
N GLU A 25 -19.71 29.22 -12.82
CA GLU A 25 -19.75 28.60 -14.15
C GLU A 25 -18.37 28.01 -14.46
N LEU A 26 -18.36 26.72 -14.78
CA LEU A 26 -17.17 25.98 -15.21
C LEU A 26 -17.31 25.68 -16.70
N SER A 27 -16.27 25.96 -17.48
CA SER A 27 -16.19 25.67 -18.91
C SER A 27 -15.18 24.57 -19.16
N ASP A 28 -15.61 23.49 -19.79
CA ASP A 28 -14.75 22.37 -20.17
C ASP A 28 -14.90 22.09 -21.67
N HIS A 29 -13.77 22.10 -22.39
CA HIS A 29 -13.74 21.80 -23.83
C HIS A 29 -13.53 20.31 -24.12
N PHE A 30 -13.19 19.51 -23.11
CA PHE A 30 -12.78 18.10 -23.25
C PHE A 30 -13.66 17.14 -22.44
N ASP A 31 -14.77 17.61 -21.88
CA ASP A 31 -15.75 16.79 -21.13
C ASP A 31 -16.17 15.50 -21.88
N TRP A 32 -16.17 15.53 -23.21
CA TRP A 32 -16.53 14.40 -24.05
C TRP A 32 -15.57 13.19 -23.94
N ILE A 33 -14.34 13.39 -23.41
CA ILE A 33 -13.36 12.30 -23.18
C ILE A 33 -13.77 11.48 -21.95
N ARG A 34 -14.58 12.02 -21.07
CA ARG A 34 -15.21 11.29 -19.97
C ARG A 34 -16.41 10.51 -20.47
N ASP A 35 -16.44 9.20 -20.20
CA ASP A 35 -17.63 8.41 -20.51
C ASP A 35 -18.63 8.47 -19.36
N ASN A 36 -19.90 8.78 -19.67
CA ASN A 36 -20.96 8.88 -18.66
C ASN A 36 -21.35 7.50 -18.10
N ASN A 37 -21.07 6.41 -18.85
CA ASN A 37 -21.28 5.04 -18.41
C ASN A 37 -20.01 4.42 -17.81
N TRP A 38 -19.13 5.22 -17.20
CA TRP A 38 -17.86 4.78 -16.68
C TRP A 38 -17.97 3.58 -15.72
N GLN A 39 -19.08 3.47 -14.98
CA GLN A 39 -19.34 2.34 -14.09
C GLN A 39 -19.48 1.02 -14.88
N GLU A 40 -20.18 1.05 -16.02
CA GLU A 40 -20.28 -0.13 -16.90
C GLU A 40 -18.95 -0.42 -17.59
N VAL A 41 -18.23 0.62 -18.01
CA VAL A 41 -16.87 0.49 -18.59
C VAL A 41 -15.91 -0.18 -17.64
N LEU A 42 -15.99 0.06 -16.32
CA LEU A 42 -15.17 -0.65 -15.32
C LEU A 42 -15.41 -2.17 -15.35
N HIS A 43 -16.66 -2.59 -15.48
CA HIS A 43 -17.01 -4.01 -15.55
C HIS A 43 -16.75 -4.63 -16.93
N SER A 44 -16.88 -3.83 -17.98
CA SER A 44 -16.80 -4.25 -19.38
C SER A 44 -16.15 -3.18 -20.25
N PRO A 45 -14.80 -3.11 -20.35
CA PRO A 45 -14.10 -2.07 -21.11
C PRO A 45 -14.52 -1.96 -22.58
N SER A 46 -15.13 -3.01 -23.14
CA SER A 46 -15.61 -3.02 -24.53
C SER A 46 -16.73 -2.01 -24.81
N VAL A 47 -17.50 -1.61 -23.78
CA VAL A 47 -18.61 -0.66 -23.93
C VAL A 47 -18.19 0.81 -23.97
N LEU A 48 -16.89 1.11 -23.80
CA LEU A 48 -16.36 2.48 -23.94
C LEU A 48 -16.78 3.10 -25.27
N LYS A 49 -17.26 4.35 -25.23
CA LYS A 49 -17.71 5.08 -26.43
C LYS A 49 -16.65 5.05 -27.55
N LYS A 50 -17.09 4.78 -28.76
CA LYS A 50 -16.22 4.60 -29.94
C LYS A 50 -15.35 5.82 -30.26
N ASN A 51 -15.86 7.04 -30.03
CA ASN A 51 -15.09 8.28 -30.26
C ASN A 51 -13.94 8.45 -29.24
N ILE A 52 -14.16 8.07 -27.97
CA ILE A 52 -13.14 8.10 -26.94
C ILE A 52 -12.08 7.06 -27.24
N ARG A 53 -12.48 5.82 -27.53
CA ARG A 53 -11.56 4.74 -27.93
C ARG A 53 -10.71 5.13 -29.13
N LYS A 54 -11.33 5.69 -30.17
CA LYS A 54 -10.61 6.14 -31.37
C LYS A 54 -9.51 7.15 -31.05
N TYR A 55 -9.83 8.13 -30.18
CA TYR A 55 -8.86 9.16 -29.77
C TYR A 55 -7.70 8.54 -28.97
N ILE A 56 -7.98 7.65 -28.02
CA ILE A 56 -6.94 6.94 -27.25
C ILE A 56 -6.04 6.09 -28.18
N ASP A 57 -6.64 5.39 -29.14
CA ASP A 57 -5.89 4.58 -30.10
C ASP A 57 -5.00 5.43 -31.03
N GLU A 58 -5.42 6.66 -31.34
CA GLU A 58 -4.62 7.63 -32.11
C GLU A 58 -3.41 8.11 -31.29
N GLU A 59 -3.60 8.46 -30.02
CA GLU A 59 -2.53 8.83 -29.09
C GLU A 59 -1.51 7.69 -28.92
N ASN A 60 -2.00 6.45 -28.71
CA ASN A 60 -1.14 5.28 -28.56
C ASN A 60 -0.32 5.02 -29.84
N ARG A 61 -0.92 5.13 -31.01
CA ARG A 61 -0.21 4.95 -32.29
C ARG A 61 0.86 6.01 -32.49
N TRP A 62 0.55 7.27 -32.19
CA TRP A 62 1.52 8.36 -32.30
C TRP A 62 2.70 8.16 -31.32
N THR A 63 2.41 7.85 -30.05
CA THR A 63 3.41 7.58 -29.02
C THR A 63 4.32 6.42 -29.41
N ASN A 64 3.75 5.30 -29.84
CA ASN A 64 4.49 4.13 -30.30
C ASN A 64 5.42 4.45 -31.49
N LYS A 65 4.96 5.29 -32.42
CA LYS A 65 5.76 5.74 -33.55
C LYS A 65 6.91 6.63 -33.10
N LYS A 66 6.62 7.63 -32.25
CA LYS A 66 7.63 8.60 -31.77
C LYS A 66 8.70 7.98 -30.89
N LEU A 67 8.33 7.03 -30.05
CA LEU A 67 9.25 6.33 -29.13
C LEU A 67 9.84 5.04 -29.73
N SER A 68 9.58 4.74 -31.01
CA SER A 68 10.04 3.47 -31.63
C SER A 68 11.57 3.29 -31.60
N PHE A 69 12.33 4.37 -31.63
CA PHE A 69 13.80 4.35 -31.56
C PHE A 69 14.32 3.90 -30.19
N LEU A 70 13.50 3.97 -29.13
CA LEU A 70 13.85 3.51 -27.79
C LEU A 70 13.66 2.00 -27.59
N LYS A 71 12.95 1.30 -28.50
CA LYS A 71 12.66 -0.14 -28.36
C LYS A 71 13.88 -1.03 -28.14
N PRO A 72 15.05 -0.81 -28.78
CA PRO A 72 16.24 -1.61 -28.49
C PRO A 72 16.69 -1.49 -27.04
N ILE A 73 16.84 -0.25 -26.54
CA ILE A 73 17.27 -0.01 -25.16
C ILE A 73 16.22 -0.47 -24.14
N GLU A 74 14.93 -0.33 -24.43
CA GLU A 74 13.84 -0.88 -23.62
C GLU A 74 13.99 -2.40 -23.44
N LYS A 75 14.22 -3.12 -24.54
CA LYS A 75 14.45 -4.58 -24.51
C LYS A 75 15.68 -4.95 -23.69
N ASP A 76 16.75 -4.17 -23.81
CA ASP A 76 18.00 -4.44 -23.07
C ASP A 76 17.82 -4.20 -21.58
N ILE A 77 17.20 -3.08 -21.18
CA ILE A 77 16.88 -2.78 -19.77
C ILE A 77 15.93 -3.85 -19.22
N PHE A 78 14.89 -4.24 -19.96
CA PHE A 78 13.98 -5.30 -19.54
C PHE A 78 14.70 -6.62 -19.28
N ARG A 79 15.59 -7.05 -20.20
CA ARG A 79 16.39 -8.28 -20.01
C ARG A 79 17.32 -8.18 -18.81
N GLU A 80 17.91 -7.01 -18.59
CA GLU A 80 18.80 -6.75 -17.46
C GLU A 80 18.04 -6.83 -16.14
N ILE A 81 16.89 -6.16 -16.02
CA ILE A 81 16.03 -6.23 -14.84
C ILE A 81 15.60 -7.69 -14.59
N LYS A 82 15.14 -8.40 -15.64
CA LYS A 82 14.72 -9.80 -15.52
C LYS A 82 15.83 -10.70 -15.01
N LYS A 83 17.09 -10.53 -15.48
CA LYS A 83 18.25 -11.31 -15.03
C LYS A 83 18.58 -11.03 -13.55
N LYS A 84 18.27 -9.85 -13.02
CA LYS A 84 18.48 -9.50 -11.62
C LYS A 84 17.41 -10.10 -10.68
N ILE A 85 16.29 -10.60 -11.22
CA ILE A 85 15.19 -11.19 -10.43
C ILE A 85 15.41 -12.70 -10.30
N LYS A 86 15.39 -13.19 -9.07
CA LYS A 86 15.38 -14.63 -8.78
C LYS A 86 13.98 -15.18 -9.05
N GLU A 87 13.81 -15.86 -10.17
CA GLU A 87 12.51 -16.39 -10.59
C GLU A 87 12.02 -17.53 -9.69
N GLU A 88 12.94 -18.38 -9.19
CA GLU A 88 12.60 -19.50 -8.31
C GLU A 88 12.97 -19.16 -6.86
N ASP A 89 11.97 -18.88 -6.03
CA ASP A 89 12.16 -18.52 -4.64
C ASP A 89 11.01 -19.02 -3.77
N THR A 90 11.25 -19.06 -2.47
CA THR A 90 10.22 -19.38 -1.47
C THR A 90 10.13 -18.27 -0.44
N SER A 91 8.92 -17.90 -0.02
CA SER A 91 8.76 -17.04 1.14
C SER A 91 9.25 -17.74 2.43
N ILE A 92 9.46 -16.94 3.46
CA ILE A 92 9.77 -17.48 4.78
C ILE A 92 8.50 -18.12 5.35
N PRO A 93 8.56 -19.37 5.82
CA PRO A 93 7.39 -20.02 6.41
C PRO A 93 6.85 -19.26 7.63
N GLN A 94 5.55 -19.09 7.66
CA GLN A 94 4.79 -18.48 8.76
C GLN A 94 4.07 -19.59 9.53
N LYS A 95 4.23 -19.63 10.85
CA LYS A 95 3.50 -20.55 11.72
C LYS A 95 2.09 -20.02 11.97
N ASP A 96 1.09 -20.89 11.85
CA ASP A 96 -0.29 -20.69 12.25
C ASP A 96 -0.84 -22.00 12.79
N GLY A 97 -1.08 -22.08 14.09
CA GLY A 97 -1.43 -23.32 14.78
C GLY A 97 -0.39 -24.43 14.57
N ASN A 98 -0.84 -25.56 14.08
CA ASN A 98 0.01 -26.72 13.80
C ASN A 98 0.65 -26.72 12.41
N TRP A 99 0.48 -25.63 11.64
CA TRP A 99 0.96 -25.54 10.28
C TRP A 99 1.97 -24.41 10.06
N PHE A 100 2.81 -24.62 9.06
CA PHE A 100 3.69 -23.60 8.49
C PHE A 100 3.30 -23.36 7.05
N TYR A 101 2.98 -22.12 6.71
CA TYR A 101 2.54 -21.67 5.39
C TYR A 101 3.62 -20.87 4.68
N TYR A 102 3.82 -21.12 3.39
CA TYR A 102 4.74 -20.35 2.57
C TYR A 102 4.32 -20.37 1.11
N SER A 103 4.80 -19.41 0.33
CA SER A 103 4.65 -19.34 -1.11
C SER A 103 5.93 -19.76 -1.81
N GLU A 104 5.78 -20.34 -2.98
CA GLU A 104 6.85 -20.75 -3.90
C GLU A 104 6.60 -20.11 -5.27
N THR A 105 7.62 -19.46 -5.86
CA THR A 105 7.61 -19.02 -7.26
C THR A 105 8.44 -19.98 -8.09
N LYS A 106 8.03 -20.25 -9.33
CA LYS A 106 8.73 -21.14 -10.26
C LYS A 106 8.98 -20.43 -11.59
N ARG A 107 10.07 -20.79 -12.23
CA ARG A 107 10.40 -20.29 -13.57
C ARG A 107 9.24 -20.52 -14.56
N ASN A 108 8.97 -19.54 -15.39
CA ASN A 108 7.88 -19.55 -16.37
C ASN A 108 6.48 -19.74 -15.77
N LYS A 109 6.31 -19.37 -14.47
CA LYS A 109 4.99 -19.26 -13.83
C LYS A 109 4.73 -17.81 -13.49
N GLU A 110 3.51 -17.37 -13.76
CA GLU A 110 3.09 -15.98 -13.53
C GLU A 110 2.76 -15.75 -12.06
N TYR A 111 2.19 -16.78 -11.42
CA TYR A 111 1.70 -16.70 -10.04
C TYR A 111 2.44 -17.65 -9.11
N SER A 112 2.39 -17.37 -7.81
CA SER A 112 2.94 -18.22 -6.78
C SER A 112 2.09 -19.49 -6.55
N ILE A 113 2.73 -20.49 -5.96
CA ILE A 113 2.11 -21.72 -5.48
C ILE A 113 2.15 -21.66 -3.95
N LEU A 114 1.02 -21.87 -3.30
CA LEU A 114 0.91 -21.86 -1.85
C LEU A 114 1.10 -23.27 -1.28
N ARG A 115 1.99 -23.38 -0.30
CA ARG A 115 2.39 -24.66 0.31
C ARG A 115 2.30 -24.59 1.81
N ARG A 116 2.07 -25.77 2.43
CA ARG A 116 2.05 -25.92 3.90
C ARG A 116 2.67 -27.22 4.35
N TYR A 117 3.14 -27.27 5.60
CA TYR A 117 3.66 -28.46 6.27
C TYR A 117 3.45 -28.38 7.79
N LYS A 118 3.39 -29.54 8.51
CA LYS A 118 3.04 -29.58 9.95
C LYS A 118 4.20 -29.34 10.91
N SER A 119 5.46 -29.67 10.52
CA SER A 119 6.63 -29.49 11.40
C SER A 119 7.88 -29.19 10.59
N TYR A 120 8.87 -28.58 11.19
CA TYR A 120 10.15 -28.29 10.50
C TYR A 120 10.81 -29.53 9.90
N SER A 121 10.73 -30.67 10.60
CA SER A 121 11.23 -31.95 10.09
C SER A 121 10.46 -32.43 8.85
N SER A 122 9.20 -32.03 8.69
CA SER A 122 8.37 -32.39 7.53
C SER A 122 8.38 -31.37 6.40
N ARG A 123 9.25 -30.35 6.42
CA ARG A 123 9.34 -29.34 5.37
C ARG A 123 9.56 -29.93 3.97
N LYS A 124 10.36 -30.99 3.86
CA LYS A 124 10.58 -31.73 2.60
C LYS A 124 9.31 -32.42 2.10
N LYS A 125 8.35 -32.72 2.98
CA LYS A 125 7.04 -33.33 2.68
C LYS A 125 5.92 -32.28 2.59
N SER A 126 6.26 -31.00 2.29
CA SER A 126 5.26 -29.93 2.16
C SER A 126 4.26 -30.24 1.04
N CYS A 127 2.99 -29.99 1.29
CA CYS A 127 1.94 -30.16 0.28
C CYS A 127 1.54 -28.81 -0.34
N ILE A 128 1.17 -28.85 -1.62
CA ILE A 128 0.50 -27.73 -2.29
C ILE A 128 -0.96 -27.73 -1.79
N TYR A 129 -1.40 -26.61 -1.24
CA TYR A 129 -2.80 -26.44 -0.85
C TYR A 129 -3.55 -25.49 -1.78
N HIS A 130 -2.83 -24.59 -2.52
CA HIS A 130 -3.42 -23.73 -3.55
C HIS A 130 -2.38 -23.39 -4.62
N ASP A 131 -2.79 -23.36 -5.87
CA ASP A 131 -1.92 -23.05 -7.01
C ASP A 131 -2.61 -22.02 -7.91
N TRP A 132 -2.23 -20.76 -7.75
CA TRP A 132 -2.78 -19.64 -8.52
C TRP A 132 -2.65 -19.82 -10.03
N ASN A 133 -1.61 -20.53 -10.52
CA ASN A 133 -1.44 -20.81 -11.93
C ASN A 133 -2.48 -21.81 -12.49
N LYS A 134 -3.03 -22.69 -11.62
CA LYS A 134 -4.12 -23.57 -12.01
C LYS A 134 -5.43 -22.83 -12.05
N GLU A 135 -5.67 -21.99 -11.04
CA GLU A 135 -6.90 -21.22 -10.90
C GLU A 135 -7.03 -20.13 -11.99
N SER A 136 -5.92 -19.59 -12.48
CA SER A 136 -5.91 -18.56 -13.54
C SER A 136 -6.25 -19.08 -14.95
N LYS A 137 -6.07 -20.39 -15.23
CA LYS A 137 -6.19 -20.96 -16.59
C LYS A 137 -7.51 -20.66 -17.31
N PRO A 138 -8.69 -20.65 -16.65
CA PRO A 138 -9.96 -20.39 -17.32
C PRO A 138 -10.16 -18.93 -17.75
N TYR A 139 -9.30 -18.00 -17.31
CA TYR A 139 -9.51 -16.57 -17.45
C TYR A 139 -8.49 -15.94 -18.39
N LYS A 140 -8.95 -14.97 -19.22
CA LYS A 140 -8.06 -14.13 -20.05
C LYS A 140 -7.27 -13.11 -19.21
N TYR A 141 -7.85 -12.63 -18.13
CA TYR A 141 -7.26 -11.78 -17.12
C TYR A 141 -7.47 -12.44 -15.77
N PHE A 142 -6.46 -12.41 -14.91
CA PHE A 142 -6.56 -12.97 -13.57
C PHE A 142 -5.64 -12.21 -12.61
N LYS A 143 -6.22 -11.69 -11.53
CA LYS A 143 -5.49 -11.04 -10.44
C LYS A 143 -5.85 -11.73 -9.13
N PRO A 144 -4.92 -12.43 -8.47
CA PRO A 144 -5.15 -12.97 -7.12
C PRO A 144 -5.51 -11.84 -6.16
N GLY A 145 -6.53 -12.05 -5.33
CA GLY A 145 -6.89 -11.16 -4.23
C GLY A 145 -6.23 -11.61 -2.93
N GLY A 146 -6.71 -12.68 -2.33
CA GLY A 146 -6.18 -13.22 -1.09
C GLY A 146 -6.47 -14.71 -0.93
N ALA A 147 -5.78 -15.33 0.03
CA ALA A 147 -5.95 -16.73 0.41
C ALA A 147 -5.97 -16.82 1.95
N PHE A 148 -7.11 -17.22 2.52
CA PHE A 148 -7.42 -17.13 3.93
C PHE A 148 -7.79 -18.51 4.46
N ASN A 149 -6.94 -19.05 5.31
CA ASN A 149 -7.20 -20.35 5.93
C ASN A 149 -8.22 -20.22 7.06
N SER A 150 -9.14 -21.19 7.19
CA SER A 150 -10.01 -21.29 8.36
C SER A 150 -9.19 -21.55 9.64
N ASN A 151 -9.75 -21.22 10.82
CA ASN A 151 -9.03 -21.36 12.09
C ASN A 151 -8.63 -22.82 12.39
N ASN A 152 -9.41 -23.79 11.90
CA ASN A 152 -9.09 -25.23 12.00
C ASN A 152 -8.21 -25.75 10.85
N HIS A 153 -7.80 -24.89 9.90
CA HIS A 153 -6.96 -25.21 8.74
C HIS A 153 -7.53 -26.26 7.77
N SER A 154 -8.83 -26.52 7.82
CA SER A 154 -9.50 -27.48 6.93
C SER A 154 -10.04 -26.85 5.66
N LEU A 155 -10.30 -25.54 5.66
CA LEU A 155 -10.86 -24.79 4.55
C LEU A 155 -9.93 -23.65 4.13
N LEU A 156 -10.06 -23.25 2.86
CA LEU A 156 -9.41 -22.09 2.27
C LEU A 156 -10.46 -21.25 1.56
N ALA A 157 -10.70 -20.02 2.01
CA ALA A 157 -11.35 -19.01 1.20
C ALA A 157 -10.31 -18.27 0.39
N TRP A 158 -10.55 -18.09 -0.91
CA TRP A 158 -9.63 -17.41 -1.80
C TRP A 158 -10.37 -16.50 -2.78
N SER A 159 -9.79 -15.39 -3.12
CA SER A 159 -10.45 -14.37 -3.94
C SER A 159 -9.62 -14.00 -5.17
N PHE A 160 -10.29 -13.56 -6.22
CA PHE A 160 -9.65 -13.14 -7.47
C PHE A 160 -10.53 -12.16 -8.24
N ASP A 161 -9.89 -11.32 -9.07
CA ASP A 161 -10.53 -10.52 -10.10
C ASP A 161 -10.20 -11.10 -11.47
N SER A 162 -11.22 -11.42 -12.26
CA SER A 162 -11.09 -12.00 -13.60
C SER A 162 -11.34 -11.00 -14.75
N LYS A 163 -11.53 -9.70 -14.43
CA LYS A 163 -11.91 -8.67 -15.40
C LYS A 163 -11.01 -7.44 -15.39
N GLY A 164 -10.18 -7.23 -14.36
CA GLY A 164 -9.42 -6.01 -14.13
C GLY A 164 -10.25 -4.88 -13.56
N SER A 165 -11.38 -5.22 -12.95
CA SER A 165 -12.36 -4.27 -12.40
C SER A 165 -12.17 -4.00 -10.92
N GLU A 166 -11.27 -4.75 -10.25
CA GLU A 166 -11.07 -4.74 -8.79
C GLU A 166 -12.33 -5.09 -7.97
N PHE A 167 -13.34 -5.67 -8.62
CA PHE A 167 -14.40 -6.41 -7.97
C PHE A 167 -13.99 -7.88 -7.88
N TYR A 168 -13.80 -8.36 -6.67
CA TYR A 168 -13.32 -9.72 -6.43
C TYR A 168 -14.46 -10.71 -6.25
N GLU A 169 -14.23 -11.94 -6.72
CA GLU A 169 -15.03 -13.11 -6.41
C GLU A 169 -14.31 -13.95 -5.35
N ILE A 170 -15.03 -14.38 -4.31
CA ILE A 170 -14.51 -15.27 -3.27
C ILE A 170 -15.03 -16.66 -3.53
N LYS A 171 -14.17 -17.67 -3.44
CA LYS A 171 -14.50 -19.10 -3.49
C LYS A 171 -13.93 -19.83 -2.30
N VAL A 172 -14.54 -20.97 -1.94
CA VAL A 172 -14.11 -21.79 -0.80
C VAL A 172 -13.70 -23.18 -1.26
N LYS A 173 -12.60 -23.68 -0.70
CA LYS A 173 -12.03 -25.00 -1.00
C LYS A 173 -11.83 -25.80 0.29
N ASP A 174 -12.26 -27.07 0.29
CA ASP A 174 -11.89 -28.03 1.32
C ASP A 174 -10.47 -28.52 1.09
N LEU A 175 -9.61 -28.34 2.07
CA LEU A 175 -8.18 -28.69 2.00
C LEU A 175 -7.89 -30.16 2.33
N ASN A 176 -8.84 -30.89 2.91
CA ASN A 176 -8.71 -32.31 3.22
C ASN A 176 -8.90 -33.17 1.97
N ASN A 177 -9.98 -32.92 1.23
CA ASN A 177 -10.30 -33.64 0.00
C ASN A 177 -9.90 -32.89 -1.27
N LYS A 178 -9.42 -31.63 -1.15
CA LYS A 178 -9.01 -30.72 -2.24
C LYS A 178 -10.15 -30.35 -3.19
N LYS A 179 -11.40 -30.45 -2.74
CA LYS A 179 -12.58 -30.12 -3.55
C LYS A 179 -12.96 -28.64 -3.40
N GLN A 180 -13.31 -28.02 -4.51
CA GLN A 180 -13.96 -26.71 -4.53
C GLN A 180 -15.39 -26.86 -4.01
N LEU A 181 -15.78 -26.03 -3.05
CA LEU A 181 -17.16 -25.94 -2.55
C LEU A 181 -18.01 -25.11 -3.53
N LYS A 182 -19.32 -25.11 -3.33
CA LYS A 182 -20.26 -24.36 -4.18
C LYS A 182 -20.29 -22.87 -3.88
N ASP A 183 -19.77 -22.48 -2.73
CA ASP A 183 -19.76 -21.10 -2.25
C ASP A 183 -18.99 -20.19 -3.24
N SER A 184 -19.69 -19.15 -3.70
CA SER A 184 -19.17 -18.17 -4.67
C SER A 184 -19.79 -16.81 -4.38
N ILE A 185 -18.98 -15.88 -3.85
CA ILE A 185 -19.41 -14.56 -3.41
C ILE A 185 -18.80 -13.51 -4.34
N LYS A 186 -19.64 -12.72 -4.99
CA LYS A 186 -19.23 -11.74 -6.00
C LYS A 186 -19.32 -10.30 -5.47
N ASN A 187 -18.70 -9.37 -6.22
CA ASN A 187 -18.73 -7.94 -5.92
C ASN A 187 -18.18 -7.59 -4.54
N THR A 188 -17.07 -8.22 -4.16
CA THR A 188 -16.39 -8.01 -2.88
C THR A 188 -15.09 -7.22 -3.06
N ASP A 189 -14.50 -6.75 -1.96
CA ASP A 189 -13.14 -6.19 -1.94
C ASP A 189 -12.05 -7.28 -1.90
N GLY A 190 -12.46 -8.55 -1.83
CA GLY A 190 -11.58 -9.72 -1.85
C GLY A 190 -11.05 -10.16 -0.49
N ARG A 191 -11.36 -9.46 0.60
CA ARG A 191 -10.94 -9.82 1.96
C ARG A 191 -12.03 -10.56 2.70
N ILE A 192 -11.62 -11.44 3.62
CA ILE A 192 -12.51 -12.13 4.54
C ILE A 192 -11.91 -12.24 5.93
N VAL A 193 -12.77 -12.42 6.92
CA VAL A 193 -12.40 -12.89 8.27
C VAL A 193 -13.28 -14.09 8.58
N TRP A 194 -12.66 -15.24 8.88
CA TRP A 194 -13.38 -16.44 9.27
C TRP A 194 -14.08 -16.25 10.62
N SER A 195 -15.28 -16.81 10.78
CA SER A 195 -15.87 -16.98 12.10
C SER A 195 -15.02 -17.94 12.94
N LEU A 196 -14.97 -17.72 14.25
CA LEU A 196 -14.11 -18.51 15.15
C LEU A 196 -14.42 -20.03 15.08
N ASN A 197 -15.68 -20.41 14.90
CA ASN A 197 -16.16 -21.80 14.76
C ASN A 197 -16.08 -22.37 13.34
N ASN A 198 -15.60 -21.56 12.35
CA ASN A 198 -15.46 -21.93 10.93
C ASN A 198 -16.78 -22.28 10.20
N GLU A 199 -17.93 -21.85 10.71
CA GLU A 199 -19.23 -22.08 10.05
C GLU A 199 -19.45 -21.17 8.84
N GLY A 200 -18.71 -20.08 8.76
CA GLY A 200 -18.81 -19.06 7.72
C GLY A 200 -17.72 -18.01 7.84
N PHE A 201 -17.87 -16.92 7.12
CA PHE A 201 -16.92 -15.81 7.14
C PHE A 201 -17.61 -14.46 6.92
N TYR A 202 -16.97 -13.43 7.42
CA TYR A 202 -17.34 -12.04 7.18
C TYR A 202 -16.62 -11.52 5.95
N TYR A 203 -17.29 -10.69 5.14
CA TYR A 203 -16.70 -10.05 3.95
C TYR A 203 -17.27 -8.67 3.71
N ILE A 204 -16.58 -7.85 2.93
CA ILE A 204 -17.05 -6.54 2.50
C ILE A 204 -17.58 -6.59 1.08
N LYS A 205 -18.82 -6.14 0.88
CA LYS A 205 -19.45 -5.97 -0.42
C LYS A 205 -19.18 -4.57 -0.94
N MET A 206 -18.83 -4.48 -2.21
CA MET A 206 -18.62 -3.25 -2.94
C MET A 206 -19.95 -2.72 -3.49
N ASP A 207 -20.15 -1.41 -3.47
CA ASP A 207 -21.28 -0.78 -4.15
C ASP A 207 -20.98 -0.52 -5.64
N LYS A 208 -21.99 -0.01 -6.37
CA LYS A 208 -21.87 0.31 -7.80
C LYS A 208 -20.84 1.41 -8.13
N ASN A 209 -20.43 2.19 -7.14
CA ASN A 209 -19.43 3.25 -7.26
C ASN A 209 -18.02 2.75 -6.88
N HIS A 210 -17.82 1.42 -6.82
CA HIS A 210 -16.55 0.82 -6.44
C HIS A 210 -16.11 1.16 -5.01
N ARG A 211 -17.07 1.28 -4.09
CA ARG A 211 -16.80 1.62 -2.69
C ARG A 211 -17.08 0.41 -1.80
N PRO A 212 -16.16 -0.01 -0.91
CA PRO A 212 -16.42 -1.01 0.13
C PRO A 212 -17.38 -0.42 1.17
N SER A 213 -18.66 -0.81 1.10
CA SER A 213 -19.78 -0.11 1.76
C SER A 213 -20.59 -0.95 2.73
N SER A 214 -20.56 -2.29 2.63
CA SER A 214 -21.40 -3.12 3.47
C SER A 214 -20.65 -4.34 4.00
N LEU A 215 -20.85 -4.65 5.27
CA LEU A 215 -20.34 -5.86 5.92
C LEU A 215 -21.44 -6.95 5.92
N TYR A 216 -21.10 -8.12 5.40
CA TYR A 216 -21.96 -9.31 5.37
C TYR A 216 -21.32 -10.48 6.11
N PHE A 217 -22.17 -11.42 6.54
CA PHE A 217 -21.78 -12.74 6.98
C PHE A 217 -22.33 -13.78 6.02
N HIS A 218 -21.45 -14.62 5.49
CA HIS A 218 -21.79 -15.76 4.65
C HIS A 218 -21.71 -17.04 5.46
N LEU A 219 -22.81 -17.82 5.48
CA LEU A 219 -22.85 -19.17 6.05
C LEU A 219 -22.44 -20.18 4.97
N LEU A 220 -21.48 -21.04 5.26
CA LEU A 220 -21.01 -22.03 4.29
C LEU A 220 -22.14 -22.95 3.80
N GLY A 221 -22.16 -23.17 2.49
CA GLY A 221 -23.14 -24.02 1.81
C GLY A 221 -24.44 -23.32 1.43
N THR A 222 -24.63 -22.04 1.76
CA THR A 222 -25.79 -21.24 1.34
C THR A 222 -25.51 -20.45 0.06
N HIS A 223 -26.54 -19.89 -0.54
CA HIS A 223 -26.40 -18.96 -1.66
C HIS A 223 -26.10 -17.55 -1.15
N GLN A 224 -25.34 -16.74 -1.92
CA GLN A 224 -24.99 -15.35 -1.55
C GLN A 224 -26.19 -14.46 -1.23
N ASP A 225 -27.36 -14.71 -1.83
CA ASP A 225 -28.58 -13.93 -1.58
C ASP A 225 -29.19 -14.20 -0.19
N GLU A 226 -28.73 -15.24 0.48
CA GLU A 226 -29.11 -15.60 1.87
C GLU A 226 -28.17 -14.98 2.91
N ASP A 227 -27.13 -14.25 2.46
CA ASP A 227 -26.12 -13.68 3.34
C ASP A 227 -26.69 -12.58 4.24
N ILE A 228 -26.27 -12.56 5.48
CA ILE A 228 -26.77 -11.65 6.50
C ILE A 228 -26.02 -10.31 6.41
N GLU A 229 -26.73 -9.23 6.11
CA GLU A 229 -26.16 -7.87 6.22
C GLU A 229 -25.99 -7.49 7.70
N ILE A 230 -24.74 -7.29 8.12
CA ILE A 230 -24.39 -6.90 9.50
C ILE A 230 -24.36 -5.38 9.63
N TYR A 231 -23.85 -4.69 8.60
CA TYR A 231 -23.70 -3.24 8.61
C TYR A 231 -23.68 -2.68 7.18
N ASN A 232 -24.31 -1.52 7.00
CA ASN A 232 -24.28 -0.77 5.74
C ASN A 232 -23.94 0.69 6.03
N GLU A 233 -22.86 1.20 5.41
CA GLU A 233 -22.43 2.59 5.53
C GLU A 233 -23.17 3.47 4.51
N LYS A 234 -24.02 4.34 5.01
CA LYS A 234 -24.86 5.24 4.20
C LYS A 234 -24.09 6.45 3.65
N ASP A 235 -23.06 6.89 4.36
CA ASP A 235 -22.26 8.05 3.98
C ASP A 235 -21.21 7.63 2.94
N SER A 236 -21.35 8.14 1.71
CA SER A 236 -20.45 7.83 0.61
C SER A 236 -19.01 8.33 0.80
N GLY A 237 -18.77 9.20 1.77
CA GLY A 237 -17.43 9.65 2.14
C GLY A 237 -16.63 8.68 2.99
N TYR A 238 -17.20 7.52 3.36
CA TYR A 238 -16.51 6.52 4.20
C TYR A 238 -16.39 5.18 3.51
N PHE A 239 -15.33 4.47 3.86
CA PHE A 239 -14.97 3.14 3.37
C PHE A 239 -14.92 2.15 4.53
N LEU A 240 -15.26 0.89 4.26
CA LEU A 240 -15.19 -0.20 5.23
C LEU A 240 -13.93 -1.03 5.04
N ASN A 241 -13.37 -1.49 6.14
CA ASN A 241 -12.33 -2.51 6.17
C ASN A 241 -12.58 -3.46 7.35
N ILE A 242 -12.28 -4.74 7.18
CA ILE A 242 -12.38 -5.74 8.24
C ILE A 242 -11.03 -6.36 8.54
N SER A 243 -10.81 -6.65 9.81
CA SER A 243 -9.68 -7.43 10.32
C SER A 243 -10.11 -8.20 11.57
N GLU A 244 -9.25 -9.02 12.09
CA GLU A 244 -9.38 -9.60 13.42
C GLU A 244 -8.23 -9.13 14.31
N THR A 245 -8.46 -9.05 15.61
CA THR A 245 -7.38 -8.84 16.57
C THR A 245 -6.45 -10.05 16.59
N LEU A 246 -5.17 -9.87 16.91
CA LEU A 246 -4.21 -10.98 16.93
C LEU A 246 -4.62 -12.08 17.93
N SER A 247 -5.35 -11.73 19.00
CA SER A 247 -5.96 -12.67 19.95
C SER A 247 -7.13 -13.49 19.36
N LYS A 248 -7.60 -13.15 18.15
CA LYS A 248 -8.78 -13.71 17.46
C LYS A 248 -10.13 -13.52 18.19
N LYS A 249 -10.15 -12.85 19.34
CA LYS A 249 -11.38 -12.59 20.10
C LYS A 249 -12.33 -11.64 19.39
N TYR A 250 -11.83 -10.62 18.72
CA TYR A 250 -12.66 -9.61 18.09
C TYR A 250 -12.48 -9.56 16.57
N LEU A 251 -13.61 -9.64 15.85
CA LEU A 251 -13.71 -9.07 14.51
C LEU A 251 -13.77 -7.55 14.65
N VAL A 252 -12.99 -6.83 13.87
CA VAL A 252 -12.90 -5.37 13.87
C VAL A 252 -13.40 -4.84 12.53
N LEU A 253 -14.48 -4.05 12.57
CA LEU A 253 -14.96 -3.27 11.44
C LEU A 253 -14.44 -1.84 11.59
N ASN A 254 -13.55 -1.44 10.70
CA ASN A 254 -13.03 -0.09 10.63
C ASN A 254 -13.77 0.70 9.53
N ILE A 255 -14.40 1.80 9.91
CA ILE A 255 -15.16 2.71 9.04
C ILE A 255 -14.36 4.00 8.99
N HIS A 256 -13.82 4.36 7.84
CA HIS A 256 -12.85 5.46 7.77
C HIS A 256 -12.90 6.25 6.48
N ASN A 257 -12.38 7.45 6.56
CA ASN A 257 -11.90 8.23 5.43
C ASN A 257 -10.46 8.69 5.72
N HIS A 258 -9.94 9.68 5.01
CA HIS A 258 -8.56 10.13 5.16
C HIS A 258 -8.28 10.92 6.46
N GLU A 259 -9.29 11.27 7.25
CA GLU A 259 -9.15 12.16 8.41
C GLU A 259 -9.97 11.71 9.63
N THR A 260 -10.81 10.70 9.46
CA THR A 260 -11.78 10.32 10.49
C THR A 260 -12.02 8.82 10.47
N SER A 261 -12.06 8.20 11.63
CA SER A 261 -12.44 6.79 11.74
C SER A 261 -13.50 6.53 12.81
N GLU A 262 -14.21 5.41 12.65
CA GLU A 262 -15.09 4.79 13.61
C GLU A 262 -14.79 3.29 13.64
N VAL A 263 -14.70 2.72 14.81
CA VAL A 263 -14.44 1.28 14.95
C VAL A 263 -15.64 0.60 15.64
N ARG A 264 -16.06 -0.51 15.07
CA ARG A 264 -17.03 -1.42 15.65
C ARG A 264 -16.40 -2.80 15.78
N ILE A 265 -16.84 -3.57 16.78
CA ILE A 265 -16.31 -4.91 17.05
C ILE A 265 -17.44 -5.93 17.21
N ILE A 266 -17.14 -7.16 16.83
CA ILE A 266 -17.93 -8.33 17.20
C ILE A 266 -17.05 -9.21 18.09
N ASN A 267 -17.50 -9.49 19.31
CA ASN A 267 -16.87 -10.53 20.13
C ASN A 267 -17.25 -11.90 19.53
N GLN A 268 -16.28 -12.60 18.97
CA GLN A 268 -16.49 -13.87 18.28
C GLN A 268 -16.78 -15.05 19.25
N GLU A 269 -16.49 -14.89 20.54
CA GLU A 269 -16.75 -15.87 21.60
C GLU A 269 -18.21 -15.80 22.11
N GLU A 270 -18.89 -14.65 21.92
CA GLU A 270 -20.29 -14.49 22.33
C GLU A 270 -21.25 -15.26 21.40
N LYS A 271 -22.26 -15.93 21.96
CA LYS A 271 -23.33 -16.58 21.16
C LYS A 271 -24.08 -15.58 20.29
N ASN A 272 -24.44 -14.43 20.87
CA ASN A 272 -25.06 -13.31 20.15
C ASN A 272 -23.98 -12.38 19.62
N LYS A 273 -23.50 -12.65 18.43
CA LYS A 273 -22.45 -11.90 17.72
C LYS A 273 -22.94 -10.49 17.32
N LYS A 274 -23.18 -9.62 18.31
CA LYS A 274 -23.64 -8.25 18.06
C LYS A 274 -22.48 -7.32 17.69
N LEU A 275 -22.71 -6.51 16.65
CA LEU A 275 -21.78 -5.45 16.26
C LEU A 275 -21.88 -4.30 17.28
N LYS A 276 -20.86 -4.13 18.13
CA LYS A 276 -20.77 -3.10 19.16
C LYS A 276 -19.93 -1.93 18.70
N LEU A 277 -20.42 -0.71 18.85
CA LEU A 277 -19.68 0.53 18.57
C LEU A 277 -18.71 0.83 19.72
N ILE A 278 -17.44 1.10 19.41
CA ILE A 278 -16.45 1.58 20.40
C ILE A 278 -16.78 3.03 20.78
N THR A 279 -16.74 3.93 19.80
CA THR A 279 -17.15 5.33 19.97
C THR A 279 -17.58 5.93 18.63
N LYS A 280 -18.56 6.83 18.66
CA LYS A 280 -19.02 7.55 17.46
C LYS A 280 -17.88 8.33 16.83
N ARG A 281 -17.83 8.35 15.49
CA ARG A 281 -16.88 9.16 14.72
C ARG A 281 -17.01 10.66 15.09
N LYS A 282 -15.87 11.31 15.17
CA LYS A 282 -15.75 12.76 15.32
C LYS A 282 -14.80 13.25 14.23
N LYS A 283 -15.21 14.26 13.47
CA LYS A 283 -14.39 14.82 12.39
C LYS A 283 -12.95 15.06 12.84
N SER A 284 -12.00 14.65 12.02
CA SER A 284 -10.54 14.74 12.23
C SER A 284 -10.01 13.92 13.41
N ILE A 285 -10.80 13.00 13.97
CA ILE A 285 -10.32 12.03 14.96
C ILE A 285 -10.23 10.66 14.30
N GLU A 286 -9.04 10.12 14.32
CA GLU A 286 -8.68 8.81 13.81
C GLU A 286 -8.35 7.89 14.98
N TYR A 287 -8.76 6.63 14.91
CA TYR A 287 -8.32 5.60 15.85
C TYR A 287 -8.44 4.20 15.27
N SER A 288 -7.56 3.32 15.72
CA SER A 288 -7.59 1.88 15.48
C SER A 288 -7.35 1.15 16.81
N ILE A 289 -7.63 -0.15 16.83
CA ILE A 289 -7.55 -0.93 18.08
C ILE A 289 -6.78 -2.24 17.88
N GLU A 290 -6.19 -2.71 19.00
CA GLU A 290 -5.75 -4.09 19.21
C GLU A 290 -6.19 -4.58 20.60
N HIS A 291 -6.33 -5.91 20.74
CA HIS A 291 -6.75 -6.53 21.98
C HIS A 291 -5.56 -7.07 22.77
N ASP A 292 -5.43 -6.61 24.01
CA ASP A 292 -4.51 -7.14 25.01
C ASP A 292 -5.27 -8.10 25.94
N GLN A 293 -5.31 -9.37 25.57
CA GLN A 293 -6.05 -10.42 26.27
C GLN A 293 -5.54 -10.61 27.70
N GLU A 294 -4.24 -10.58 27.92
CA GLU A 294 -3.61 -10.77 29.22
C GLU A 294 -4.05 -9.74 30.26
N ASN A 295 -4.36 -8.54 29.81
CA ASN A 295 -4.76 -7.44 30.68
C ASN A 295 -6.24 -7.04 30.52
N SER A 296 -7.04 -7.82 29.78
CA SER A 296 -8.48 -7.57 29.52
C SER A 296 -8.75 -6.13 29.09
N ARG A 297 -7.95 -5.63 28.14
CA ARG A 297 -8.03 -4.24 27.65
C ARG A 297 -7.91 -4.15 26.12
N LEU A 298 -8.43 -3.04 25.59
CA LEU A 298 -8.12 -2.61 24.23
C LEU A 298 -7.02 -1.55 24.27
N LEU A 299 -6.02 -1.70 23.42
CA LEU A 299 -5.05 -0.67 23.08
C LEU A 299 -5.59 0.13 21.90
N ILE A 300 -5.44 1.44 21.93
CA ILE A 300 -6.07 2.35 20.97
C ILE A 300 -5.02 3.31 20.45
N LEU A 301 -4.66 3.19 19.19
CA LEU A 301 -3.86 4.19 18.48
C LEU A 301 -4.78 5.33 18.04
N THR A 302 -4.50 6.56 18.44
CA THR A 302 -5.39 7.69 18.14
C THR A 302 -4.68 9.04 18.14
N ASN A 303 -5.22 9.99 17.38
CA ASN A 303 -4.84 11.40 17.41
C ASN A 303 -5.71 12.26 18.34
N LYS A 304 -6.45 11.62 19.27
CA LYS A 304 -7.29 12.32 20.27
C LYS A 304 -6.46 13.28 21.12
N ASP A 305 -7.10 14.34 21.62
CA ASP A 305 -6.52 15.37 22.49
C ASP A 305 -5.32 16.09 21.86
N ASN A 306 -5.44 16.43 20.57
CA ASN A 306 -4.43 17.12 19.76
C ASN A 306 -3.10 16.33 19.59
N ALA A 307 -3.11 15.01 19.80
CA ALA A 307 -1.97 14.14 19.54
C ALA A 307 -1.81 13.91 18.02
N ILE A 308 -1.44 14.95 17.28
CA ILE A 308 -1.46 14.92 15.80
C ILE A 308 -0.61 13.81 15.20
N ASP A 309 0.53 13.44 15.83
CA ASP A 309 1.39 12.33 15.41
C ASP A 309 1.00 11.01 16.11
N PHE A 310 -0.22 10.93 16.61
CA PHE A 310 -0.81 9.79 17.33
C PHE A 310 -0.15 9.50 18.68
N LYS A 311 -0.90 8.79 19.51
CA LYS A 311 -0.51 8.20 20.78
C LYS A 311 -1.20 6.87 20.98
N LEU A 312 -0.70 6.02 21.87
CA LEU A 312 -1.43 4.83 22.31
C LEU A 312 -2.17 5.14 23.61
N MET A 313 -3.46 4.89 23.60
CA MET A 313 -4.33 4.87 24.77
C MET A 313 -4.77 3.44 25.08
N GLU A 314 -5.37 3.26 26.25
CA GLU A 314 -5.95 1.98 26.66
C GLU A 314 -7.30 2.17 27.31
N THR A 315 -8.11 1.12 27.28
CA THR A 315 -9.37 1.04 28.02
C THR A 315 -9.70 -0.41 28.36
N ASN A 316 -10.37 -0.65 29.48
CA ASN A 316 -10.88 -1.98 29.79
C ASN A 316 -11.86 -2.44 28.71
N GLU A 317 -11.79 -3.71 28.28
CA GLU A 317 -12.62 -4.27 27.19
C GLU A 317 -14.12 -4.22 27.47
N ASN A 318 -14.54 -4.06 28.74
CA ASN A 318 -15.94 -3.90 29.14
C ASN A 318 -16.34 -2.42 29.31
N LYS A 319 -15.38 -1.45 29.20
CA LYS A 319 -15.61 -0.01 29.38
C LYS A 319 -15.16 0.78 28.16
N LEU A 320 -15.75 0.48 27.00
CA LEU A 320 -15.29 0.97 25.69
C LEU A 320 -15.42 2.49 25.48
N SER A 321 -16.30 3.16 26.25
CA SER A 321 -16.56 4.59 26.08
C SER A 321 -15.30 5.44 26.15
N LYS A 322 -15.16 6.39 25.24
CA LYS A 322 -14.03 7.32 25.11
C LYS A 322 -13.63 8.05 26.40
N LYS A 323 -14.57 8.26 27.33
CA LYS A 323 -14.30 8.86 28.64
C LYS A 323 -13.40 7.99 29.53
N ASN A 324 -13.33 6.69 29.26
CA ASN A 324 -12.53 5.72 30.03
C ASN A 324 -11.14 5.49 29.42
N TRP A 325 -10.81 6.17 28.31
CA TRP A 325 -9.52 6.00 27.66
C TRP A 325 -8.44 6.76 28.42
N THR A 326 -7.37 6.07 28.79
CA THR A 326 -6.19 6.61 29.47
C THR A 326 -4.94 6.45 28.62
N ASP A 327 -3.95 7.30 28.79
CA ASP A 327 -2.71 7.22 28.01
C ASP A 327 -1.87 6.02 28.45
N PHE A 328 -1.52 5.16 27.51
CA PHE A 328 -0.53 4.08 27.66
C PHE A 328 0.86 4.53 27.19
N LEU A 329 0.94 5.06 25.97
CA LEU A 329 2.14 5.69 25.41
C LEU A 329 1.77 7.14 25.05
N PRO A 330 2.20 8.12 25.86
CA PRO A 330 1.83 9.52 25.67
C PRO A 330 2.30 10.08 24.33
N TYR A 331 1.63 11.10 23.86
CA TYR A 331 1.99 11.86 22.66
C TYR A 331 3.41 12.41 22.73
N ARG A 332 4.12 12.33 21.61
CA ARG A 332 5.45 12.92 21.40
C ARG A 332 5.46 13.67 20.07
N GLU A 333 5.59 14.97 20.12
CA GLU A 333 5.65 15.80 18.91
C GLU A 333 6.82 15.37 18.02
N GLY A 334 6.57 15.28 16.71
CA GLY A 334 7.57 14.88 15.72
C GLY A 334 7.90 13.39 15.67
N THR A 335 7.21 12.57 16.51
CA THR A 335 7.31 11.12 16.49
C THR A 335 5.96 10.54 16.07
N LEU A 336 5.80 10.27 14.79
CA LEU A 336 4.58 9.69 14.23
C LEU A 336 4.51 8.19 14.54
N ILE A 337 3.48 7.73 15.24
CA ILE A 337 3.21 6.30 15.38
C ILE A 337 2.42 5.86 14.14
N THR A 338 3.02 4.98 13.34
CA THR A 338 2.44 4.51 12.08
C THR A 338 1.67 3.20 12.21
N ASN A 339 2.11 2.33 13.14
CA ASN A 339 1.51 1.02 13.36
C ASN A 339 1.84 0.50 14.75
N PHE A 340 1.05 -0.46 15.24
CA PHE A 340 1.35 -1.21 16.45
C PHE A 340 0.74 -2.60 16.41
N SER A 341 1.26 -3.52 17.22
CA SER A 341 0.72 -4.87 17.42
C SER A 341 0.83 -5.27 18.88
N CYS A 342 -0.09 -6.10 19.34
CA CYS A 342 -0.15 -6.60 20.71
C CYS A 342 0.01 -8.11 20.77
N LEU A 343 1.18 -8.57 21.21
CA LEU A 343 1.47 -9.95 21.56
C LEU A 343 1.18 -10.22 23.03
N ALA A 344 1.11 -11.47 23.45
CA ALA A 344 0.83 -11.83 24.87
C ALA A 344 1.73 -11.10 25.87
N GLN A 345 3.03 -11.02 25.64
CA GLN A 345 4.00 -10.43 26.57
C GLN A 345 4.57 -9.07 26.11
N TYR A 346 4.35 -8.66 24.86
CA TYR A 346 4.99 -7.48 24.28
C TYR A 346 4.02 -6.66 23.43
N ILE A 347 4.24 -5.34 23.41
CA ILE A 347 3.63 -4.44 22.44
C ILE A 347 4.74 -3.99 21.50
N ILE A 348 4.49 -4.06 20.20
CA ILE A 348 5.40 -3.62 19.16
C ILE A 348 4.83 -2.33 18.57
N VAL A 349 5.63 -1.28 18.52
CA VAL A 349 5.23 0.02 17.97
C VAL A 349 6.17 0.40 16.83
N GLN A 350 5.62 0.75 15.70
CA GLN A 350 6.36 1.32 14.58
C GLN A 350 6.22 2.84 14.60
N GLU A 351 7.33 3.52 14.61
CA GLU A 351 7.40 4.97 14.67
C GLU A 351 8.18 5.53 13.49
N LEU A 352 7.84 6.72 13.07
CA LEU A 352 8.59 7.53 12.10
C LEU A 352 9.05 8.81 12.79
N GLU A 353 10.35 9.05 12.80
CA GLU A 353 10.94 10.26 13.34
C GLU A 353 11.97 10.83 12.36
N ASN A 354 11.82 12.09 11.99
CA ASN A 354 12.66 12.73 10.96
C ASN A 354 12.76 11.94 9.65
N GLY A 355 11.67 11.26 9.25
CA GLY A 355 11.61 10.43 8.05
C GLY A 355 12.38 9.10 8.12
N LEU A 356 12.76 8.66 9.33
CA LEU A 356 13.37 7.35 9.56
C LEU A 356 12.44 6.46 10.38
N PRO A 357 12.09 5.27 9.88
CA PRO A 357 11.29 4.31 10.62
C PRO A 357 12.11 3.66 11.72
N ARG A 358 11.46 3.38 12.84
CA ARG A 358 12.04 2.59 13.94
C ARG A 358 10.99 1.70 14.58
N ILE A 359 11.43 0.61 15.18
CA ILE A 359 10.59 -0.35 15.90
C ILE A 359 10.94 -0.28 17.37
N VAL A 360 9.91 -0.03 18.18
CA VAL A 360 9.98 -0.01 19.64
C VAL A 360 9.29 -1.26 20.18
N VAL A 361 9.97 -2.03 21.00
CA VAL A 361 9.45 -3.20 21.72
C VAL A 361 9.20 -2.81 23.16
N ILE A 362 7.98 -2.97 23.64
CA ILE A 362 7.58 -2.67 25.03
C ILE A 362 7.24 -3.99 25.72
N ASN A 363 7.94 -4.31 26.79
CA ASN A 363 7.62 -5.46 27.64
C ASN A 363 6.47 -5.11 28.58
N LYS A 364 5.35 -5.85 28.50
CA LYS A 364 4.13 -5.55 29.27
C LYS A 364 4.28 -5.72 30.79
N LYS A 365 5.19 -6.60 31.22
CA LYS A 365 5.39 -6.87 32.66
C LYS A 365 6.04 -5.71 33.41
N ASN A 366 6.96 -4.99 32.77
CA ASN A 366 7.77 -3.95 33.44
C ASN A 366 7.81 -2.62 32.68
N ASN A 367 7.06 -2.49 31.61
CA ASN A 367 7.00 -1.33 30.72
C ASN A 367 8.35 -0.88 30.13
N LYS A 368 9.37 -1.76 30.19
CA LYS A 368 10.68 -1.45 29.61
C LYS A 368 10.58 -1.38 28.09
N LYS A 369 11.09 -0.28 27.54
CA LYS A 369 11.12 -0.02 26.08
C LYS A 369 12.52 -0.34 25.53
N ASN A 370 12.56 -0.96 24.37
CA ASN A 370 13.77 -1.20 23.60
C ASN A 370 13.56 -0.78 22.14
N ILE A 371 14.49 0.04 21.62
CA ILE A 371 14.47 0.46 20.21
C ILE A 371 15.42 -0.46 19.44
N ILE A 372 14.93 -1.07 18.37
CA ILE A 372 15.74 -1.90 17.49
C ILE A 372 16.55 -0.99 16.57
N LYS A 373 17.89 -1.03 16.71
CA LYS A 373 18.82 -0.15 15.98
C LYS A 373 19.32 -0.76 14.69
N PHE A 374 19.53 0.11 13.70
CA PHE A 374 20.20 -0.15 12.43
C PHE A 374 21.18 0.99 12.14
N ASP A 375 22.24 0.71 11.38
CA ASP A 375 23.40 1.59 11.29
C ASP A 375 23.41 2.49 10.04
N GLU A 376 22.60 2.16 8.99
CA GLU A 376 22.54 2.98 7.77
C GLU A 376 21.80 4.30 8.03
N GLU A 377 22.22 5.37 7.36
CA GLU A 377 21.63 6.72 7.48
C GLU A 377 20.21 6.78 6.89
N ILE A 378 19.94 5.97 5.86
CA ILE A 378 18.67 5.93 5.13
C ILE A 378 18.27 4.48 4.93
N TYR A 379 17.14 4.09 5.45
CA TYR A 379 16.62 2.72 5.32
C TYR A 379 15.10 2.69 5.40
N ASP A 380 14.56 1.57 4.98
CA ASP A 380 13.19 1.15 5.18
C ASP A 380 13.13 0.05 6.22
N LEU A 381 12.10 0.07 7.05
CA LEU A 381 11.95 -0.85 8.16
C LEU A 381 10.49 -1.16 8.39
N ASP A 382 10.16 -2.44 8.47
CA ASP A 382 8.83 -2.92 8.79
C ASP A 382 8.91 -4.18 9.65
N PHE A 383 7.82 -4.57 10.28
CA PHE A 383 7.74 -5.78 11.07
C PHE A 383 6.52 -6.63 10.74
N ASN A 384 6.59 -7.90 11.11
CA ASN A 384 5.46 -8.82 11.06
C ASN A 384 5.48 -9.71 12.30
N GLU A 385 4.44 -9.64 13.09
CA GLU A 385 4.24 -10.41 14.32
C GLU A 385 3.86 -11.87 14.05
N GLY A 386 3.37 -12.18 12.85
CA GLY A 386 2.85 -13.48 12.48
C GLY A 386 1.38 -13.63 12.83
N TYR A 387 0.94 -14.88 13.03
CA TYR A 387 -0.45 -15.23 13.32
C TYR A 387 -0.69 -15.64 14.79
N GLU A 388 0.40 -15.77 15.57
CA GLU A 388 0.34 -16.33 16.93
C GLU A 388 0.43 -15.22 17.99
N TYR A 389 -0.62 -15.02 18.76
CA TYR A 389 -0.65 -14.07 19.86
C TYR A 389 0.45 -14.33 20.91
N GLU A 390 0.72 -15.62 21.20
CA GLU A 390 1.75 -16.09 22.15
C GLU A 390 3.18 -16.02 21.59
N SER A 391 3.41 -15.42 20.44
CA SER A 391 4.74 -15.39 19.84
C SER A 391 5.74 -14.62 20.71
N ASN A 392 6.93 -15.22 20.90
CA ASN A 392 8.07 -14.58 21.56
C ASN A 392 9.09 -13.99 20.58
N LYS A 393 8.72 -13.89 19.31
CA LYS A 393 9.54 -13.34 18.23
C LYS A 393 8.69 -12.66 17.16
N ILE A 394 9.32 -11.70 16.48
CA ILE A 394 8.76 -11.04 15.31
C ILE A 394 9.74 -11.17 14.14
N LYS A 395 9.24 -11.03 12.92
CA LYS A 395 10.07 -10.81 11.73
C LYS A 395 10.26 -9.33 11.51
N ILE A 396 11.47 -8.93 11.15
CA ILE A 396 11.80 -7.56 10.77
C ILE A 396 12.26 -7.58 9.33
N TYR A 397 11.67 -6.72 8.53
CA TYR A 397 12.04 -6.46 7.14
C TYR A 397 12.84 -5.18 7.10
N TYR A 398 14.06 -5.29 6.60
CA TYR A 398 14.98 -4.17 6.50
C TYR A 398 15.55 -4.09 5.08
N SER A 399 15.57 -2.91 4.52
CA SER A 399 16.29 -2.63 3.28
C SER A 399 16.74 -1.18 3.25
N SER A 400 17.69 -0.86 2.38
CA SER A 400 17.96 0.51 1.98
C SER A 400 17.93 0.62 0.45
N MET A 401 18.13 1.80 -0.10
CA MET A 401 18.22 1.93 -1.56
C MET A 401 19.42 1.16 -2.13
N ALA A 402 20.46 0.84 -1.30
CA ALA A 402 21.63 0.06 -1.67
C ALA A 402 21.58 -1.38 -1.15
N THR A 403 20.99 -1.62 0.02
CA THR A 403 20.96 -2.92 0.68
C THR A 403 19.69 -3.70 0.30
N PRO A 404 19.79 -4.87 -0.37
CA PRO A 404 18.66 -5.74 -0.67
C PRO A 404 17.89 -6.13 0.58
N LEU A 405 16.60 -6.50 0.41
CA LEU A 405 15.74 -6.88 1.52
C LEU A 405 16.37 -7.97 2.39
N LEU A 406 16.59 -7.65 3.65
CA LEU A 406 16.97 -8.56 4.72
C LEU A 406 15.76 -8.87 5.59
N THR A 407 15.52 -10.13 5.87
CA THR A 407 14.54 -10.53 6.87
C THR A 407 15.25 -11.10 8.09
N TYR A 408 14.91 -10.55 9.24
CA TYR A 408 15.43 -11.02 10.52
C TYR A 408 14.35 -11.76 11.31
N ASP A 409 14.72 -12.83 12.01
CA ASP A 409 14.03 -13.26 13.23
C ASP A 409 14.57 -12.42 14.39
N TYR A 410 13.70 -11.72 15.08
CA TYR A 410 14.02 -10.96 16.28
C TYR A 410 13.38 -11.61 17.49
N LYS A 411 14.20 -12.12 18.42
CA LYS A 411 13.76 -12.70 19.68
C LYS A 411 13.48 -11.59 20.68
N LEU A 412 12.25 -11.44 21.11
CA LEU A 412 11.78 -10.33 21.95
C LEU A 412 12.44 -10.33 23.35
N LYS A 413 12.56 -11.52 23.97
CA LYS A 413 13.19 -11.69 25.29
C LYS A 413 14.67 -11.36 25.28
N ASP A 414 15.39 -11.94 24.31
CA ASP A 414 16.86 -11.86 24.25
C ASP A 414 17.36 -10.60 23.52
N GLN A 415 16.46 -9.87 22.88
CA GLN A 415 16.73 -8.68 22.05
C GLN A 415 17.77 -8.96 20.94
N LYS A 416 17.78 -10.20 20.42
CA LYS A 416 18.73 -10.64 19.40
C LYS A 416 18.06 -10.76 18.04
N LYS A 417 18.69 -10.19 17.02
CA LYS A 417 18.28 -10.32 15.61
C LYS A 417 19.20 -11.28 14.87
N ARG A 418 18.62 -12.16 14.05
CA ARG A 418 19.34 -13.09 13.17
C ARG A 418 18.77 -13.02 11.77
N ILE A 419 19.61 -12.79 10.77
CA ILE A 419 19.19 -12.84 9.36
C ILE A 419 18.72 -14.26 9.03
N ILE A 420 17.51 -14.40 8.55
CA ILE A 420 16.91 -15.67 8.12
C ILE A 420 16.71 -15.72 6.60
N LYS A 421 16.69 -14.56 5.94
CA LYS A 421 16.65 -14.46 4.48
C LYS A 421 17.29 -13.16 4.02
N LYS A 422 18.09 -13.23 2.93
CA LYS A 422 18.57 -12.08 2.15
C LYS A 422 18.03 -12.22 0.74
N GLN A 423 17.43 -11.16 0.20
CA GLN A 423 17.06 -11.11 -1.21
C GLN A 423 18.28 -11.34 -2.08
N GLN A 424 18.22 -12.34 -2.95
CA GLN A 424 19.29 -12.68 -3.86
C GLN A 424 19.15 -11.93 -5.18
N ILE A 425 20.24 -11.40 -5.67
CA ILE A 425 20.35 -10.78 -6.99
C ILE A 425 21.25 -11.71 -7.84
N PRO A 426 20.67 -12.51 -8.77
CA PRO A 426 21.41 -13.54 -9.51
C PRO A 426 22.62 -13.03 -10.29
N THR A 427 22.59 -11.79 -10.75
CA THR A 427 23.72 -11.14 -11.47
C THR A 427 24.82 -10.63 -10.55
N GLY A 428 24.67 -10.82 -9.22
CA GLY A 428 25.54 -10.21 -8.21
C GLY A 428 25.12 -8.80 -7.83
N HIS A 429 25.40 -8.44 -6.58
CA HIS A 429 25.20 -7.11 -6.05
C HIS A 429 26.15 -6.89 -4.86
N ASN A 430 26.76 -5.73 -4.82
CA ASN A 430 27.62 -5.32 -3.70
C ASN A 430 27.20 -3.90 -3.29
N GLU A 431 26.56 -3.79 -2.14
CA GLU A 431 26.08 -2.53 -1.56
C GLU A 431 27.20 -1.50 -1.38
N LYS A 432 28.45 -1.93 -1.20
CA LYS A 432 29.62 -1.06 -1.06
C LYS A 432 29.96 -0.28 -2.32
N ASN A 433 29.42 -0.65 -3.47
CA ASN A 433 29.64 0.07 -4.73
C ASN A 433 28.80 1.34 -4.85
N TYR A 434 27.84 1.54 -3.95
CA TYR A 434 26.90 2.65 -3.99
C TYR A 434 27.19 3.66 -2.88
N ASN A 435 26.86 4.89 -3.16
CA ASN A 435 26.88 6.00 -2.20
C ASN A 435 25.43 6.40 -1.92
N LEU A 436 25.03 6.29 -0.66
CA LEU A 436 23.71 6.61 -0.16
C LEU A 436 23.82 7.84 0.75
N LYS A 437 23.03 8.87 0.48
CA LYS A 437 23.10 10.13 1.24
C LYS A 437 21.74 10.79 1.38
N ARG A 438 21.45 11.35 2.54
CA ARG A 438 20.35 12.26 2.76
C ARG A 438 20.84 13.70 2.73
N VAL A 439 20.18 14.53 1.95
CA VAL A 439 20.45 15.97 1.85
C VAL A 439 19.14 16.74 2.06
N TYR A 440 19.24 18.06 2.22
CA TYR A 440 18.09 18.92 2.48
C TYR A 440 18.10 20.12 1.56
N ALA A 441 17.02 20.30 0.80
CA ALA A 441 16.75 21.52 0.05
C ALA A 441 15.96 22.50 0.94
N ILE A 442 16.22 23.80 0.80
CA ILE A 442 15.46 24.84 1.51
C ILE A 442 14.34 25.34 0.60
N SER A 443 13.09 25.12 1.00
CA SER A 443 11.92 25.56 0.25
C SER A 443 11.69 27.07 0.37
N HIS A 444 10.76 27.60 -0.42
CA HIS A 444 10.42 29.03 -0.52
C HIS A 444 10.01 29.69 0.81
N ASP A 445 9.60 28.91 1.79
CA ASP A 445 9.17 29.33 3.12
C ASP A 445 10.14 28.92 4.25
N GLY A 446 11.37 28.50 3.88
CA GLY A 446 12.41 28.10 4.82
C GLY A 446 12.36 26.66 5.29
N GLU A 447 11.34 25.87 4.88
CA GLU A 447 11.24 24.47 5.25
C GLU A 447 12.35 23.63 4.63
N LYS A 448 12.94 22.74 5.45
CA LYS A 448 13.98 21.79 5.00
C LYS A 448 13.32 20.54 4.43
N ILE A 449 13.43 20.36 3.11
CA ILE A 449 12.87 19.23 2.37
C ILE A 449 13.90 18.11 2.28
N PRO A 450 13.68 16.94 2.88
CA PRO A 450 14.62 15.83 2.79
C PRO A 450 14.65 15.24 1.37
N ILE A 451 15.84 14.88 0.90
CA ILE A 451 16.06 14.18 -0.36
C ILE A 451 16.96 12.97 -0.09
N SER A 452 16.45 11.78 -0.38
CA SER A 452 17.24 10.55 -0.32
C SER A 452 17.87 10.29 -1.69
N ILE A 453 19.19 10.15 -1.75
CA ILE A 453 19.94 10.04 -3.00
C ILE A 453 20.74 8.74 -2.99
N ILE A 454 20.74 8.02 -4.11
CA ILE A 454 21.63 6.89 -4.37
C ILE A 454 22.31 7.06 -5.74
N LYS A 455 23.61 6.77 -5.78
CA LYS A 455 24.40 6.67 -7.01
C LYS A 455 25.54 5.66 -6.82
N ARG A 456 26.12 5.18 -7.92
CA ARG A 456 27.40 4.45 -7.83
C ARG A 456 28.51 5.38 -7.38
N LYS A 457 29.54 4.83 -6.74
CA LYS A 457 30.72 5.61 -6.33
C LYS A 457 31.49 6.21 -7.49
N ASP A 458 31.49 5.54 -8.63
CA ASP A 458 32.11 5.96 -9.89
C ASP A 458 31.21 6.83 -10.80
N THR A 459 29.99 7.16 -10.35
CA THR A 459 29.09 8.05 -11.11
C THR A 459 29.72 9.43 -11.27
N PRO A 460 29.84 9.95 -12.51
CA PRO A 460 30.44 11.26 -12.76
C PRO A 460 29.62 12.39 -12.13
N LYS A 461 30.27 13.56 -11.96
CA LYS A 461 29.56 14.80 -11.60
C LYS A 461 28.54 15.14 -12.69
N ASN A 462 27.43 15.78 -12.30
CA ASN A 462 26.38 16.21 -13.24
C ASN A 462 25.72 15.07 -14.02
N ALA A 463 25.74 13.83 -13.52
CA ALA A 463 25.07 12.70 -14.14
C ALA A 463 23.55 12.93 -14.25
N PRO A 464 22.87 12.34 -15.24
CA PRO A 464 21.42 12.40 -15.32
C PRO A 464 20.78 11.86 -14.05
N THR A 465 19.75 12.55 -13.56
CA THR A 465 19.03 12.15 -12.35
C THR A 465 17.58 11.85 -12.64
N LEU A 466 17.08 10.73 -12.09
CA LEU A 466 15.66 10.45 -11.96
C LEU A 466 15.20 10.88 -10.57
N LEU A 467 14.42 11.97 -10.50
CA LEU A 467 13.83 12.49 -9.26
C LEU A 467 12.39 12.01 -9.14
N TYR A 468 12.11 11.25 -8.11
CA TYR A 468 10.76 10.73 -7.80
C TYR A 468 10.11 11.55 -6.69
N GLY A 469 8.79 11.78 -6.82
CA GLY A 469 7.97 12.39 -5.78
C GLY A 469 6.52 11.93 -5.81
N TYR A 470 5.84 12.08 -4.66
CA TYR A 470 4.40 11.75 -4.53
C TYR A 470 3.60 12.88 -3.87
N GLY A 471 3.83 13.13 -2.58
CA GLY A 471 3.33 14.31 -1.85
C GLY A 471 1.82 14.37 -1.66
N SER A 472 1.14 13.25 -1.44
CA SER A 472 -0.31 13.20 -1.23
C SER A 472 -0.70 12.12 -0.24
N TYR A 473 -1.91 12.25 0.35
CA TYR A 473 -2.56 11.29 1.25
C TYR A 473 -1.76 10.92 2.51
N GLY A 474 -0.72 11.70 2.84
CA GLY A 474 0.17 11.37 3.95
C GLY A 474 1.07 10.17 3.68
N ILE A 475 1.19 9.72 2.44
CA ILE A 475 2.02 8.57 2.08
C ILE A 475 3.49 8.99 2.08
N SER A 476 4.26 8.43 2.99
CA SER A 476 5.72 8.56 3.02
C SER A 476 6.35 7.61 2.00
N ILE A 477 7.25 8.12 1.16
CA ILE A 477 7.94 7.31 0.16
C ILE A 477 9.16 6.66 0.78
N SER A 478 9.08 5.32 0.90
CA SER A 478 10.14 4.52 1.49
C SER A 478 11.40 4.49 0.60
N PRO A 479 12.60 4.73 1.15
CA PRO A 479 13.87 4.58 0.48
C PRO A 479 14.34 3.10 0.45
N SER A 480 13.46 2.20 0.06
CA SER A 480 13.68 0.76 0.01
C SER A 480 14.50 0.33 -1.21
N PHE A 481 14.99 -0.92 -1.21
CA PHE A 481 15.68 -1.52 -2.34
C PHE A 481 14.78 -1.75 -3.55
N SER A 482 15.33 -1.55 -4.77
CA SER A 482 14.61 -1.86 -6.00
C SER A 482 15.55 -2.32 -7.10
N VAL A 483 15.30 -3.51 -7.62
CA VAL A 483 16.06 -4.12 -8.73
C VAL A 483 15.96 -3.29 -10.01
N SER A 484 14.78 -2.74 -10.30
CA SER A 484 14.57 -1.90 -11.49
C SER A 484 15.36 -0.59 -11.42
N ARG A 485 15.41 0.04 -10.23
CA ARG A 485 16.22 1.26 -10.02
C ARG A 485 17.71 1.01 -10.20
N LEU A 486 18.20 -0.16 -9.73
CA LEU A 486 19.61 -0.53 -9.92
C LEU A 486 20.04 -0.52 -11.38
N SER A 487 19.18 -0.97 -12.31
CA SER A 487 19.52 -0.98 -13.74
C SER A 487 19.75 0.41 -14.30
N LEU A 488 19.10 1.44 -13.77
CA LEU A 488 19.35 2.84 -14.12
C LEU A 488 20.64 3.36 -13.45
N ILE A 489 20.82 3.06 -12.16
CA ILE A 489 21.96 3.49 -11.36
C ILE A 489 23.25 2.85 -11.89
N ASP A 490 23.22 1.56 -12.25
CA ASP A 490 24.36 0.85 -12.83
C ASP A 490 24.77 1.39 -14.21
N ARG A 491 23.88 2.12 -14.89
CA ARG A 491 24.16 2.87 -16.14
C ARG A 491 24.70 4.28 -15.90
N GLY A 492 25.04 4.62 -14.66
CA GLY A 492 25.63 5.91 -14.28
C GLY A 492 24.62 7.01 -13.96
N MET A 493 23.33 6.69 -13.80
CA MET A 493 22.33 7.66 -13.36
C MET A 493 22.35 7.82 -11.83
N VAL A 494 21.90 8.98 -11.37
CA VAL A 494 21.51 9.24 -9.99
C VAL A 494 20.03 8.97 -9.83
N TYR A 495 19.63 8.34 -8.73
CA TYR A 495 18.22 8.25 -8.34
C TYR A 495 17.99 9.02 -7.04
N ALA A 496 16.96 9.85 -7.02
CA ALA A 496 16.61 10.66 -5.87
C ALA A 496 15.12 10.58 -5.54
N ILE A 497 14.79 10.57 -4.24
CA ILE A 497 13.41 10.68 -3.73
C ILE A 497 13.29 12.02 -3.01
N ALA A 498 12.38 12.87 -3.46
CA ALA A 498 12.00 14.10 -2.76
C ALA A 498 10.88 13.81 -1.76
N HIS A 499 11.17 13.95 -0.47
CA HIS A 499 10.22 13.73 0.63
C HIS A 499 9.42 15.00 0.92
N ILE A 500 8.61 15.40 -0.05
CA ILE A 500 7.90 16.68 -0.06
C ILE A 500 6.68 16.70 0.85
N ARG A 501 6.22 17.91 1.20
CA ARG A 501 4.96 18.09 1.94
C ARG A 501 3.77 17.43 1.22
N GLY A 502 2.84 16.90 2.01
CA GLY A 502 1.75 16.05 1.54
C GLY A 502 1.98 14.57 1.79
N GLY A 503 3.27 14.15 2.04
CA GLY A 503 3.62 12.93 2.75
C GLY A 503 3.59 13.13 4.28
N MET A 504 4.02 12.15 5.07
CA MET A 504 4.14 12.22 6.54
C MET A 504 5.58 12.01 7.03
N GLU A 505 6.59 12.20 6.20
CA GLU A 505 7.98 11.95 6.56
C GLU A 505 8.45 12.76 7.79
N LYS A 506 7.88 13.95 7.99
CA LYS A 506 8.11 14.78 9.18
C LYS A 506 6.85 14.92 10.05
N GLY A 507 6.06 13.84 10.14
CA GLY A 507 4.82 13.79 10.94
C GLY A 507 3.59 14.35 10.22
N LYS A 508 2.47 14.42 10.94
CA LYS A 508 1.15 14.83 10.40
C LYS A 508 1.14 16.29 9.92
N LYS A 509 1.87 17.20 10.58
CA LYS A 509 2.01 18.59 10.12
C LYS A 509 2.57 18.68 8.69
N TRP A 510 3.46 17.76 8.31
CA TRP A 510 4.02 17.68 6.96
C TRP A 510 2.95 17.39 5.91
N TYR A 511 2.02 16.50 6.24
CA TYR A 511 0.85 16.21 5.43
C TYR A 511 -0.11 17.40 5.34
N GLU A 512 -0.45 18.00 6.49
CA GLU A 512 -1.37 19.14 6.56
C GLU A 512 -0.90 20.33 5.72
N ASN A 513 0.41 20.58 5.72
CA ASN A 513 1.05 21.68 4.99
C ASN A 513 1.23 21.37 3.48
N GLY A 514 0.79 20.20 3.00
CA GLY A 514 0.86 19.82 1.58
C GLY A 514 -0.49 19.40 0.99
N LYS A 515 -1.64 19.66 1.66
CA LYS A 515 -2.98 19.27 1.17
C LYS A 515 -3.94 20.46 1.01
N LYS A 516 -5.03 20.25 0.26
CA LYS A 516 -6.11 21.23 0.06
C LYS A 516 -5.56 22.61 -0.33
N LYS A 517 -5.81 23.65 0.46
CA LYS A 517 -5.32 25.01 0.21
C LYS A 517 -3.81 25.14 0.21
N ASN A 518 -3.11 24.24 0.89
CA ASN A 518 -1.64 24.21 1.00
C ASN A 518 -0.98 23.33 -0.07
N LYS A 519 -1.74 22.78 -1.03
CA LYS A 519 -1.23 21.83 -2.04
C LYS A 519 -0.10 22.39 -2.89
N LEU A 520 -0.08 23.69 -3.14
CA LEU A 520 1.00 24.38 -3.85
C LEU A 520 2.38 24.18 -3.21
N ASN A 521 2.44 23.99 -1.89
CA ASN A 521 3.70 23.71 -1.21
C ASN A 521 4.35 22.41 -1.71
N SER A 522 3.55 21.35 -1.97
CA SER A 522 4.10 20.10 -2.54
C SER A 522 4.80 20.33 -3.88
N PHE A 523 4.21 21.16 -4.74
CA PHE A 523 4.76 21.46 -6.07
C PHE A 523 6.04 22.30 -5.97
N LYS A 524 6.02 23.34 -5.14
CA LYS A 524 7.19 24.20 -4.89
C LYS A 524 8.34 23.43 -4.26
N ASP A 525 8.06 22.58 -3.25
CA ASP A 525 9.05 21.71 -2.63
C ASP A 525 9.75 20.81 -3.66
N PHE A 526 8.97 20.22 -4.57
CA PHE A 526 9.52 19.33 -5.60
C PHE A 526 10.41 20.06 -6.60
N ILE A 527 9.97 21.24 -7.05
CA ILE A 527 10.77 22.13 -7.92
C ILE A 527 12.07 22.53 -7.20
N THR A 528 11.96 22.96 -5.93
CA THR A 528 13.13 23.32 -5.11
C THR A 528 14.13 22.17 -4.97
N CYS A 529 13.63 20.93 -4.81
CA CYS A 529 14.51 19.75 -4.78
C CYS A 529 15.28 19.58 -6.09
N ALA A 530 14.64 19.77 -7.24
CA ALA A 530 15.29 19.69 -8.54
C ALA A 530 16.34 20.81 -8.73
N GLU A 531 16.01 22.05 -8.37
CA GLU A 531 16.91 23.19 -8.41
C GLU A 531 18.13 22.98 -7.49
N PHE A 532 17.90 22.46 -6.28
CA PHE A 532 18.97 22.11 -5.35
C PHE A 532 19.93 21.08 -5.95
N LEU A 533 19.43 20.01 -6.59
CA LEU A 533 20.26 19.00 -7.22
C LEU A 533 21.13 19.57 -8.35
N LYS A 534 20.63 20.57 -9.09
CA LYS A 534 21.40 21.29 -10.11
C LYS A 534 22.46 22.19 -9.48
N LYS A 535 22.08 23.01 -8.48
CA LYS A 535 22.96 23.94 -7.77
C LYS A 535 24.15 23.24 -7.11
N GLU A 536 23.91 22.11 -6.48
CA GLU A 536 24.94 21.29 -5.82
C GLU A 536 25.75 20.41 -6.79
N ASN A 537 25.60 20.61 -8.10
CA ASN A 537 26.29 19.85 -9.16
C ASN A 537 26.12 18.33 -9.04
N ILE A 538 25.00 17.89 -8.43
CA ILE A 538 24.63 16.47 -8.37
C ILE A 538 24.10 16.03 -9.73
N SER A 539 23.31 16.89 -10.38
CA SER A 539 22.72 16.62 -11.68
C SER A 539 22.61 17.85 -12.55
N LYS A 540 22.89 17.70 -13.86
CA LYS A 540 22.59 18.72 -14.88
C LYS A 540 21.22 18.49 -15.53
N ASN A 541 20.87 17.23 -15.79
CA ASN A 541 19.64 16.82 -16.49
C ASN A 541 18.72 16.06 -15.53
N ILE A 542 17.59 16.66 -15.16
CA ILE A 542 16.65 16.05 -14.21
C ILE A 542 15.42 15.54 -14.97
N THR A 543 15.23 14.24 -14.90
CA THR A 543 13.98 13.57 -15.27
C THR A 543 13.13 13.44 -14.03
N ILE A 544 11.87 13.87 -14.10
CA ILE A 544 10.93 13.77 -12.98
C ILE A 544 9.94 12.63 -13.20
N HIS A 545 9.57 11.94 -12.11
CA HIS A 545 8.68 10.80 -12.15
C HIS A 545 7.69 10.82 -10.98
N GLY A 546 6.43 10.51 -11.26
CA GLY A 546 5.38 10.36 -10.25
C GLY A 546 4.14 9.69 -10.81
N GLY A 547 3.51 8.84 -9.99
CA GLY A 547 2.32 8.09 -10.37
C GLY A 547 1.05 8.55 -9.63
N SER A 548 -0.13 8.36 -10.21
CA SER A 548 -1.42 8.69 -9.59
C SER A 548 -1.48 10.17 -9.15
N ALA A 549 -1.63 10.46 -7.85
CA ALA A 549 -1.52 11.81 -7.30
C ALA A 549 -0.11 12.41 -7.47
N GLY A 550 0.94 11.57 -7.55
CA GLY A 550 2.29 11.98 -7.97
C GLY A 550 2.32 12.41 -9.45
N GLY A 551 1.43 11.89 -10.29
CA GLY A 551 1.25 12.36 -11.67
C GLY A 551 0.70 13.78 -11.74
N LEU A 552 -0.20 14.17 -10.82
CA LEU A 552 -0.61 15.57 -10.63
C LEU A 552 0.60 16.44 -10.23
N LEU A 553 1.44 15.96 -9.31
CA LEU A 553 2.68 16.64 -8.93
C LEU A 553 3.54 16.94 -10.16
N ILE A 554 3.76 15.93 -11.02
CA ILE A 554 4.55 16.08 -12.26
C ILE A 554 3.94 17.11 -13.19
N GLY A 555 2.63 17.01 -13.51
CA GLY A 555 1.96 17.95 -14.41
C GLY A 555 1.97 19.39 -13.89
N ALA A 556 1.69 19.57 -12.59
CA ALA A 556 1.73 20.90 -11.96
C ALA A 556 3.13 21.49 -11.94
N SER A 557 4.16 20.70 -11.61
CA SER A 557 5.55 21.16 -11.58
C SER A 557 6.05 21.58 -12.97
N LEU A 558 5.68 20.82 -14.02
CA LEU A 558 5.99 21.19 -15.41
C LEU A 558 5.36 22.52 -15.82
N ASN A 559 4.10 22.76 -15.42
CA ASN A 559 3.41 24.01 -15.76
C ASN A 559 3.96 25.21 -14.99
N ILE A 560 4.46 25.01 -13.76
CA ILE A 560 5.00 26.07 -12.92
C ILE A 560 6.45 26.43 -13.33
N SER A 561 7.26 25.42 -13.62
CA SER A 561 8.70 25.62 -13.90
C SER A 561 9.19 24.65 -15.00
N PRO A 562 8.76 24.87 -16.27
CA PRO A 562 9.08 23.96 -17.38
C PRO A 562 10.59 23.81 -17.65
N ASP A 563 11.36 24.88 -17.49
CA ASP A 563 12.79 24.92 -17.78
C ASP A 563 13.67 24.21 -16.74
N THR A 564 13.07 23.86 -15.60
CA THR A 564 13.78 23.13 -14.54
C THR A 564 14.01 21.67 -14.92
N PHE A 565 13.19 21.09 -15.78
CA PHE A 565 13.17 19.66 -16.05
C PHE A 565 13.59 19.33 -17.48
N HIS A 566 14.31 18.22 -17.64
CA HIS A 566 14.74 17.72 -18.94
C HIS A 566 13.69 16.78 -19.57
N CYS A 567 13.13 15.89 -18.74
CA CYS A 567 12.09 14.93 -19.11
C CYS A 567 11.11 14.72 -17.96
N ALA A 568 9.92 14.20 -18.28
CA ALA A 568 8.92 13.88 -17.29
C ALA A 568 8.21 12.57 -17.60
N VAL A 569 7.93 11.77 -16.57
CA VAL A 569 7.14 10.55 -16.61
C VAL A 569 5.99 10.69 -15.63
N ALA A 570 4.77 10.77 -16.13
CA ALA A 570 3.55 10.80 -15.33
C ALA A 570 2.80 9.47 -15.53
N GLU A 571 2.83 8.58 -14.53
CA GLU A 571 2.14 7.29 -14.58
C GLU A 571 0.71 7.42 -14.07
N VAL A 572 -0.28 6.95 -14.87
CA VAL A 572 -1.71 6.99 -14.52
C VAL A 572 -2.09 8.30 -13.80
N PRO A 573 -1.78 9.49 -14.39
CA PRO A 573 -1.77 10.74 -13.65
C PRO A 573 -3.16 11.21 -13.29
N PHE A 574 -3.35 11.60 -12.03
CA PHE A 574 -4.58 12.21 -11.53
C PHE A 574 -4.59 13.72 -11.87
N VAL A 575 -4.86 14.08 -13.12
CA VAL A 575 -4.76 15.47 -13.62
C VAL A 575 -6.11 16.15 -13.83
N ASP A 576 -7.19 15.39 -14.02
CA ASP A 576 -8.54 15.93 -14.12
C ASP A 576 -9.25 15.95 -12.75
N VAL A 577 -8.65 16.72 -11.83
CA VAL A 577 -9.10 16.81 -10.43
C VAL A 577 -10.54 17.32 -10.33
N LEU A 578 -10.89 18.33 -11.14
CA LEU A 578 -12.17 19.01 -11.07
C LEU A 578 -13.33 18.07 -11.41
N ASN A 579 -13.24 17.38 -12.55
CA ASN A 579 -14.28 16.45 -12.98
C ASN A 579 -14.38 15.19 -12.14
N THR A 580 -13.30 14.82 -11.44
CA THR A 580 -13.28 13.62 -10.60
C THR A 580 -13.88 13.88 -9.21
N ILE A 581 -13.74 15.10 -8.67
CA ILE A 581 -14.21 15.46 -7.33
C ILE A 581 -15.62 16.05 -7.34
N LEU A 582 -16.03 16.74 -8.38
CA LEU A 582 -17.35 17.33 -8.58
C LEU A 582 -18.30 16.37 -9.31
#